data_97301b307371723cf2804ea5bab30028
#
_entry.id   97301b307371723cf2804ea5bab30028
#
_cell.length_a   1.000
_cell.length_b   1.000
_cell.length_c   1.000
_cell.angle_alpha   90.00
_cell.angle_beta   90.00
_cell.angle_gamma   90.00
#
_symmetry.space_group_name_H-M   'P 1'
#
loop_
_entity.id
_entity.type
_entity.pdbx_description
1 polymer ?
#
loop_
_entity_poly.entity_id
_entity_poly.type
_entity_poly.pdbx_seq_one_letter_code
_entity_poly.pdbx_strand_id
1 'polypeptide(L)'
;NLRAIPNQDGTNSGVFVVLSLDRGLVIIGGTHYAGEIKKAIFTIMNHILPAKGLLPMHCSANTDGANSALFFGLSGTGKTTLSADPERALVGDDEHGWSDEGVFNFEGGCYAKLINLSKKDEPAIFATTMMRGTILENVVLNADGTPDFTNDSLTQNTRGSYPIESIENRTSNSMAGNPKNVVFLTCDCLLYTSDAADETGR
;
A
#
# COMPACT_ATOMS: atom_id res chain seq x y z
N ASN A 1 17.49 -13.51 -9.42
CA ASN A 1 16.42 -13.90 -8.49
C ASN A 1 16.75 -15.25 -7.87
N LEU A 2 17.10 -15.25 -6.58
CA LEU A 2 17.42 -16.46 -5.82
C LEU A 2 16.10 -17.12 -5.40
N ARG A 3 15.96 -18.41 -5.69
CA ARG A 3 14.84 -19.23 -5.22
C ARG A 3 15.34 -20.25 -4.22
N ALA A 4 14.55 -20.54 -3.21
CA ALA A 4 14.82 -21.63 -2.29
C ALA A 4 14.55 -23.00 -2.96
N ILE A 5 15.24 -24.02 -2.46
CA ILE A 5 14.96 -25.42 -2.77
C ILE A 5 14.29 -26.02 -1.51
N PRO A 6 12.94 -26.17 -1.52
CA PRO A 6 12.16 -26.45 -0.30
C PRO A 6 12.72 -27.58 0.57
N ASN A 7 13.08 -28.71 -0.05
CA ASN A 7 13.60 -29.90 0.67
C ASN A 7 15.00 -29.72 1.26
N GLN A 8 15.75 -28.69 0.82
CA GLN A 8 17.11 -28.40 1.32
C GLN A 8 17.09 -27.24 2.29
N ASP A 9 16.29 -26.21 1.98
CA ASP A 9 16.29 -24.95 2.71
C ASP A 9 15.19 -24.86 3.78
N GLY A 10 14.34 -25.88 3.89
CA GLY A 10 13.25 -25.93 4.88
C GLY A 10 12.13 -24.92 4.63
N THR A 11 11.93 -24.50 3.39
CA THR A 11 10.88 -23.56 3.00
C THR A 11 9.66 -24.29 2.43
N ASN A 12 8.48 -23.64 2.42
CA ASN A 12 7.26 -24.23 1.84
C ASN A 12 7.25 -24.16 0.31
N SER A 13 8.01 -23.24 -0.29
CA SER A 13 8.09 -23.03 -1.74
C SER A 13 9.44 -22.44 -2.13
N GLY A 14 9.64 -22.22 -3.44
CA GLY A 14 10.82 -21.48 -3.93
C GLY A 14 10.78 -19.98 -3.62
N VAL A 15 9.63 -19.44 -3.18
CA VAL A 15 9.49 -18.07 -2.66
C VAL A 15 9.64 -18.11 -1.14
N PHE A 16 10.39 -17.19 -0.60
CA PHE A 16 10.57 -17.08 0.85
C PHE A 16 10.73 -15.64 1.31
N VAL A 17 10.24 -15.37 2.52
CA VAL A 17 10.46 -14.14 3.28
C VAL A 17 10.91 -14.54 4.68
N VAL A 18 12.12 -14.19 5.04
CA VAL A 18 12.72 -14.52 6.35
C VAL A 18 13.05 -13.24 7.08
N LEU A 19 12.51 -13.08 8.28
CA LEU A 19 12.78 -11.94 9.16
C LEU A 19 13.58 -12.40 10.38
N SER A 20 14.61 -11.65 10.72
CA SER A 20 15.33 -11.77 11.99
C SER A 20 15.32 -10.42 12.68
N LEU A 21 14.45 -10.25 13.65
CA LEU A 21 14.30 -8.99 14.39
C LEU A 21 15.55 -8.66 15.19
N ASP A 22 16.18 -9.67 15.82
CA ASP A 22 17.40 -9.51 16.59
C ASP A 22 18.60 -9.04 15.75
N ARG A 23 18.63 -9.46 14.49
CA ARG A 23 19.71 -9.10 13.54
C ARG A 23 19.37 -7.88 12.69
N GLY A 24 18.14 -7.38 12.75
CA GLY A 24 17.65 -6.32 11.86
C GLY A 24 17.74 -6.70 10.38
N LEU A 25 17.46 -7.96 10.05
CA LEU A 25 17.68 -8.51 8.71
C LEU A 25 16.37 -9.08 8.13
N VAL A 26 16.10 -8.74 6.88
CA VAL A 26 15.06 -9.36 6.06
C VAL A 26 15.70 -9.92 4.80
N ILE A 27 15.41 -11.18 4.48
CA ILE A 27 15.86 -11.84 3.26
C ILE A 27 14.62 -12.26 2.49
N ILE A 28 14.49 -11.77 1.24
CA ILE A 28 13.36 -12.06 0.36
C ILE A 28 13.92 -12.65 -0.94
N GLY A 29 13.40 -13.78 -1.37
CA GLY A 29 13.81 -14.41 -2.61
C GLY A 29 12.67 -15.12 -3.34
N GLY A 30 12.86 -15.32 -4.65
CA GLY A 30 11.96 -16.06 -5.50
C GLY A 30 10.68 -15.32 -5.92
N THR A 31 10.30 -14.23 -5.28
CA THR A 31 9.08 -13.49 -5.57
C THR A 31 9.16 -12.68 -6.87
N HIS A 32 8.00 -12.51 -7.52
CA HIS A 32 7.76 -11.57 -8.63
C HIS A 32 6.87 -10.38 -8.18
N TYR A 33 6.74 -10.17 -6.86
CA TYR A 33 5.87 -9.18 -6.26
C TYR A 33 6.64 -8.36 -5.22
N ALA A 34 6.93 -7.10 -5.54
CA ALA A 34 7.68 -6.19 -4.67
C ALA A 34 6.91 -5.81 -3.38
N GLY A 35 5.59 -6.06 -3.35
CA GLY A 35 4.79 -5.92 -2.14
C GLY A 35 5.29 -6.74 -0.95
N GLU A 36 6.05 -7.82 -1.18
CA GLU A 36 6.72 -8.57 -0.12
C GLU A 36 7.73 -7.72 0.65
N ILE A 37 8.45 -6.83 -0.03
CA ILE A 37 9.40 -5.90 0.59
C ILE A 37 8.63 -4.92 1.48
N LYS A 38 7.59 -4.28 0.91
CA LYS A 38 6.74 -3.34 1.62
C LYS A 38 6.11 -3.98 2.86
N LYS A 39 5.47 -5.14 2.71
CA LYS A 39 4.77 -5.81 3.82
C LYS A 39 5.72 -6.41 4.87
N ALA A 40 6.93 -6.80 4.50
CA ALA A 40 7.96 -7.18 5.46
C ALA A 40 8.35 -6.00 6.37
N ILE A 41 8.55 -4.81 5.80
CA ILE A 41 8.84 -3.60 6.58
C ILE A 41 7.63 -3.22 7.45
N PHE A 42 6.42 -3.28 6.91
CA PHE A 42 5.21 -3.05 7.71
C PHE A 42 5.09 -4.01 8.91
N THR A 43 5.42 -5.29 8.71
CA THR A 43 5.46 -6.28 9.79
C THR A 43 6.47 -5.89 10.87
N ILE A 44 7.66 -5.43 10.49
CA ILE A 44 8.68 -4.94 11.41
C ILE A 44 8.19 -3.70 12.17
N MET A 45 7.55 -2.76 11.49
CA MET A 45 6.99 -1.56 12.13
C MET A 45 5.88 -1.91 13.11
N ASN A 46 5.03 -2.90 12.80
CA ASN A 46 4.02 -3.42 13.73
C ASN A 46 4.63 -4.09 14.98
N HIS A 47 5.86 -4.56 14.91
CA HIS A 47 6.58 -5.08 16.06
C HIS A 47 7.26 -3.96 16.88
N ILE A 48 7.91 -3.01 16.19
CA ILE A 48 8.74 -1.98 16.84
C ILE A 48 7.91 -0.84 17.42
N LEU A 49 6.91 -0.34 16.69
CA LEU A 49 6.19 0.87 17.07
C LEU A 49 5.40 0.72 18.39
N PRO A 50 4.70 -0.39 18.67
CA PRO A 50 4.00 -0.56 19.95
C PRO A 50 4.92 -0.53 21.15
N ALA A 51 6.14 -1.08 21.04
CA ALA A 51 7.15 -1.04 22.11
C ALA A 51 7.62 0.40 22.43
N LYS A 52 7.38 1.35 21.50
CA LYS A 52 7.66 2.77 21.65
C LYS A 52 6.42 3.60 22.02
N GLY A 53 5.28 2.96 22.31
CA GLY A 53 4.01 3.63 22.58
C GLY A 53 3.33 4.25 21.35
N LEU A 54 3.70 3.81 20.16
CA LEU A 54 3.14 4.28 18.90
C LEU A 54 2.21 3.23 18.28
N LEU A 55 1.09 3.66 17.69
CA LEU A 55 0.13 2.76 17.06
C LEU A 55 0.41 2.66 15.55
N PRO A 56 0.90 1.53 15.04
CA PRO A 56 0.98 1.29 13.59
C PRO A 56 -0.40 1.00 13.02
N MET A 57 -0.69 1.53 11.82
CA MET A 57 -1.99 1.44 11.19
C MET A 57 -1.86 1.17 9.69
N HIS A 58 -2.68 0.25 9.18
CA HIS A 58 -2.87 0.03 7.75
C HIS A 58 -4.09 0.83 7.29
N CYS A 59 -3.88 2.08 6.97
CA CYS A 59 -4.91 3.02 6.56
C CYS A 59 -4.29 4.08 5.65
N SER A 60 -5.08 4.78 4.86
CA SER A 60 -4.68 6.06 4.28
C SER A 60 -5.05 7.22 5.20
N ALA A 61 -4.40 8.37 5.02
CA ALA A 61 -4.65 9.55 5.83
C ALA A 61 -4.54 10.83 5.00
N ASN A 62 -5.42 11.81 5.30
CA ASN A 62 -5.35 13.15 4.75
C ASN A 62 -5.68 14.22 5.81
N THR A 63 -5.45 15.48 5.47
CA THR A 63 -5.73 16.61 6.37
C THR A 63 -6.15 17.86 5.58
N ASP A 64 -7.01 18.66 6.19
CA ASP A 64 -7.30 20.04 5.75
C ASP A 64 -6.40 21.09 6.43
N GLY A 65 -5.38 20.64 7.14
CA GLY A 65 -4.48 21.46 7.95
C GLY A 65 -4.91 21.59 9.42
N ALA A 66 -6.20 21.52 9.71
CA ALA A 66 -6.75 21.58 11.06
C ALA A 66 -7.25 20.22 11.57
N ASN A 67 -7.80 19.41 10.67
CA ASN A 67 -8.42 18.14 10.99
C ASN A 67 -7.86 17.03 10.10
N SER A 68 -7.38 15.95 10.72
CA SER A 68 -6.94 14.76 10.01
C SER A 68 -8.06 13.73 9.94
N ALA A 69 -8.05 12.93 8.88
CA ALA A 69 -8.93 11.78 8.71
C ALA A 69 -8.13 10.53 8.37
N LEU A 70 -8.56 9.40 8.92
CA LEU A 70 -8.03 8.07 8.65
C LEU A 70 -9.07 7.25 7.89
N PHE A 71 -8.62 6.51 6.87
CA PHE A 71 -9.48 5.65 6.06
C PHE A 71 -8.96 4.21 6.16
N PHE A 72 -9.71 3.36 6.84
CA PHE A 72 -9.46 1.93 6.94
C PHE A 72 -10.33 1.18 5.94
N GLY A 73 -9.84 0.06 5.46
CA GLY A 73 -10.58 -0.83 4.56
C GLY A 73 -9.66 -1.82 3.87
N LEU A 74 -10.25 -2.85 3.28
CA LEU A 74 -9.53 -3.87 2.52
C LEU A 74 -8.96 -3.28 1.21
N SER A 75 -8.11 -4.05 0.54
CA SER A 75 -7.62 -3.66 -0.80
C SER A 75 -8.80 -3.52 -1.77
N GLY A 76 -8.81 -2.41 -2.52
CA GLY A 76 -9.88 -2.14 -3.51
C GLY A 76 -11.16 -1.51 -2.95
N THR A 77 -11.24 -1.21 -1.65
CA THR A 77 -12.40 -0.53 -1.05
C THR A 77 -12.43 0.98 -1.29
N GLY A 78 -11.41 1.55 -1.92
CA GLY A 78 -11.35 2.98 -2.25
C GLY A 78 -10.60 3.83 -1.24
N LYS A 79 -9.80 3.26 -0.32
CA LYS A 79 -8.99 4.04 0.64
C LYS A 79 -8.18 5.14 -0.04
N THR A 80 -7.37 4.76 -1.03
CA THR A 80 -6.50 5.67 -1.77
C THR A 80 -7.31 6.72 -2.54
N THR A 81 -8.38 6.31 -3.20
CA THR A 81 -9.25 7.22 -3.96
C THR A 81 -9.89 8.28 -3.09
N LEU A 82 -10.41 7.89 -1.91
CA LEU A 82 -11.07 8.83 -0.99
C LEU A 82 -10.07 9.73 -0.25
N SER A 83 -8.87 9.23 0.05
CA SER A 83 -7.84 10.05 0.68
C SER A 83 -7.18 11.05 -0.26
N ALA A 84 -7.26 10.82 -1.58
CA ALA A 84 -6.73 11.71 -2.62
C ALA A 84 -7.69 12.85 -2.99
N ASP A 85 -8.41 13.38 -2.03
CA ASP A 85 -9.31 14.52 -2.17
C ASP A 85 -8.52 15.79 -2.57
N PRO A 86 -8.91 16.53 -3.62
CA PRO A 86 -8.20 17.73 -4.04
C PRO A 86 -8.22 18.86 -3.01
N GLU A 87 -9.19 18.88 -2.08
CA GLU A 87 -9.30 19.89 -1.02
C GLU A 87 -8.55 19.51 0.27
N ARG A 88 -7.99 18.29 0.33
CA ARG A 88 -7.29 17.76 1.52
C ARG A 88 -5.92 17.22 1.16
N ALA A 89 -4.90 17.70 1.85
CA ALA A 89 -3.53 17.26 1.60
C ALA A 89 -3.32 15.80 2.06
N LEU A 90 -2.79 14.96 1.18
CA LEU A 90 -2.45 13.57 1.48
C LEU A 90 -1.31 13.51 2.51
N VAL A 91 -1.47 12.73 3.56
CA VAL A 91 -0.40 12.36 4.50
C VAL A 91 0.33 11.11 3.99
N GLY A 92 -0.44 10.12 3.57
CA GLY A 92 0.02 8.88 2.93
C GLY A 92 -1.16 8.01 2.52
N ASP A 93 -0.90 7.02 1.68
CA ASP A 93 -1.97 6.23 1.06
C ASP A 93 -2.22 4.86 1.72
N ASP A 94 -1.30 4.32 2.55
CA ASP A 94 -1.46 2.95 3.04
C ASP A 94 -0.93 2.66 4.46
N GLU A 95 0.25 3.14 4.87
CA GLU A 95 0.88 2.70 6.12
C GLU A 95 1.31 3.88 7.00
N HIS A 96 0.72 3.98 8.19
CA HIS A 96 0.91 5.11 9.11
C HIS A 96 1.22 4.65 10.53
N GLY A 97 1.83 5.56 11.28
CA GLY A 97 1.92 5.49 12.73
C GLY A 97 1.11 6.62 13.37
N TRP A 98 0.59 6.38 14.56
CA TRP A 98 -0.08 7.39 15.37
C TRP A 98 0.65 7.54 16.72
N SER A 99 1.06 8.77 17.00
CA SER A 99 1.75 9.18 18.22
C SER A 99 0.91 10.22 18.97
N ASP A 100 1.39 10.65 20.15
CA ASP A 100 0.78 11.77 20.89
C ASP A 100 0.82 13.09 20.09
N GLU A 101 1.77 13.25 19.19
CA GLU A 101 1.91 14.43 18.32
C GLU A 101 1.03 14.37 17.06
N GLY A 102 0.41 13.21 16.77
CA GLY A 102 -0.44 13.02 15.61
C GLY A 102 -0.04 11.83 14.74
N VAL A 103 -0.58 11.82 13.52
CA VAL A 103 -0.37 10.77 12.53
C VAL A 103 0.82 11.09 11.65
N PHE A 104 1.63 10.09 11.35
CA PHE A 104 2.74 10.19 10.42
C PHE A 104 2.73 9.00 9.44
N ASN A 105 3.10 9.28 8.20
CA ASN A 105 3.38 8.25 7.21
C ASN A 105 4.82 7.78 7.35
N PHE A 106 5.06 6.48 7.34
CA PHE A 106 6.43 5.93 7.37
C PHE A 106 6.86 5.31 6.04
N GLU A 107 6.08 5.52 4.97
CA GLU A 107 6.44 5.15 3.62
C GLU A 107 7.04 6.34 2.85
N GLY A 108 8.11 6.11 2.09
CA GLY A 108 8.70 7.12 1.21
C GLY A 108 8.01 7.24 -0.14
N GLY A 109 6.97 6.47 -0.40
CA GLY A 109 6.27 6.43 -1.68
C GLY A 109 4.93 5.75 -1.59
N CYS A 110 4.31 5.59 -2.74
CA CYS A 110 3.04 4.91 -2.94
C CYS A 110 3.25 3.62 -3.74
N TYR A 111 2.38 2.63 -3.51
CA TYR A 111 2.38 1.36 -4.21
C TYR A 111 0.97 1.02 -4.67
N ALA A 112 0.54 1.72 -5.72
CA ALA A 112 -0.84 1.70 -6.20
C ALA A 112 -1.15 0.46 -7.03
N LYS A 113 -2.38 -0.03 -6.96
CA LYS A 113 -2.91 -1.03 -7.87
C LYS A 113 -3.25 -0.37 -9.21
N LEU A 114 -2.81 -0.94 -10.33
CA LEU A 114 -2.94 -0.32 -11.63
C LEU A 114 -3.92 -1.06 -12.57
N ILE A 115 -4.40 -2.26 -12.21
CA ILE A 115 -5.39 -2.94 -13.05
C ILE A 115 -6.66 -2.10 -13.17
N ASN A 116 -7.12 -1.89 -14.40
CA ASN A 116 -8.25 -1.02 -14.75
C ASN A 116 -8.07 0.45 -14.34
N LEU A 117 -6.82 0.92 -14.15
CA LEU A 117 -6.53 2.31 -13.85
C LEU A 117 -7.11 3.22 -14.97
N SER A 118 -7.93 4.16 -14.59
CA SER A 118 -8.59 5.10 -15.49
C SER A 118 -8.08 6.52 -15.25
N LYS A 119 -7.66 7.20 -16.32
CA LYS A 119 -7.30 8.61 -16.26
C LYS A 119 -8.47 9.50 -15.80
N LYS A 120 -9.70 9.07 -16.05
CA LYS A 120 -10.91 9.80 -15.66
C LYS A 120 -11.18 9.71 -14.18
N ASP A 121 -11.02 8.50 -13.61
CA ASP A 121 -11.42 8.21 -12.23
C ASP A 121 -10.28 8.48 -11.23
N GLU A 122 -9.03 8.24 -11.66
CA GLU A 122 -7.83 8.39 -10.83
C GLU A 122 -6.73 9.18 -11.56
N PRO A 123 -6.99 10.46 -11.92
CA PRO A 123 -6.09 11.26 -12.76
C PRO A 123 -4.71 11.47 -12.13
N ALA A 124 -4.63 11.63 -10.83
CA ALA A 124 -3.36 11.82 -10.12
C ALA A 124 -2.48 10.55 -10.21
N ILE A 125 -3.04 9.38 -9.92
CA ILE A 125 -2.30 8.10 -10.03
C ILE A 125 -1.93 7.84 -11.49
N PHE A 126 -2.84 8.08 -12.42
CA PHE A 126 -2.56 7.91 -13.85
C PHE A 126 -1.37 8.80 -14.29
N ALA A 127 -1.32 10.04 -13.85
CA ALA A 127 -0.22 10.94 -14.19
C ALA A 127 1.15 10.41 -13.68
N THR A 128 1.18 9.82 -12.48
CA THR A 128 2.43 9.25 -11.94
C THR A 128 2.96 8.09 -12.77
N THR A 129 2.10 7.30 -13.43
CA THR A 129 2.55 6.17 -14.27
C THR A 129 3.36 6.59 -15.49
N MET A 130 3.25 7.85 -15.89
CA MET A 130 4.00 8.45 -17.02
C MET A 130 5.24 9.23 -16.56
N MET A 131 5.48 9.34 -15.26
CA MET A 131 6.60 10.09 -14.70
C MET A 131 7.89 9.25 -14.70
N ARG A 132 9.01 9.92 -14.90
CA ARG A 132 10.33 9.29 -14.73
C ARG A 132 10.54 8.92 -13.26
N GLY A 133 10.97 7.68 -13.03
CA GLY A 133 11.23 7.15 -11.68
C GLY A 133 10.10 6.29 -11.16
N THR A 134 8.93 6.25 -11.80
CA THR A 134 7.89 5.28 -11.51
C THR A 134 8.30 3.91 -12.02
N ILE A 135 8.09 2.89 -11.19
CA ILE A 135 8.33 1.49 -11.53
C ILE A 135 6.98 0.82 -11.72
N LEU A 136 6.74 0.30 -12.93
CA LEU A 136 5.56 -0.50 -13.25
C LEU A 136 5.90 -1.98 -13.05
N GLU A 137 5.10 -2.66 -12.25
CA GLU A 137 5.29 -4.07 -11.92
C GLU A 137 4.16 -4.92 -12.50
N ASN A 138 4.54 -5.93 -13.27
CA ASN A 138 3.62 -6.86 -13.93
C ASN A 138 2.62 -6.18 -14.88
N VAL A 139 2.93 -4.99 -15.37
CA VAL A 139 2.13 -4.26 -16.35
C VAL A 139 2.59 -4.64 -17.76
N VAL A 140 1.65 -5.07 -18.59
CA VAL A 140 1.92 -5.35 -20.00
C VAL A 140 2.07 -4.04 -20.75
N LEU A 141 3.06 -3.99 -21.65
CA LEU A 141 3.25 -2.84 -22.53
C LEU A 141 2.69 -3.12 -23.93
N ASN A 142 2.02 -2.14 -24.50
CA ASN A 142 1.63 -2.14 -25.91
C ASN A 142 2.85 -2.09 -26.84
N ALA A 143 2.64 -2.31 -28.12
CA ALA A 143 3.70 -2.29 -29.14
C ALA A 143 4.41 -0.92 -29.25
N ASP A 144 3.76 0.17 -28.87
CA ASP A 144 4.28 1.52 -28.82
C ASP A 144 5.00 1.85 -27.49
N GLY A 145 5.08 0.90 -26.56
CA GLY A 145 5.70 1.06 -25.25
C GLY A 145 4.79 1.70 -24.18
N THR A 146 3.54 1.99 -24.51
CA THR A 146 2.57 2.49 -23.49
C THR A 146 2.06 1.36 -22.62
N PRO A 147 1.77 1.61 -21.32
CA PRO A 147 1.24 0.60 -20.43
C PRO A 147 -0.23 0.26 -20.79
N ASP A 148 -0.55 -1.03 -20.77
CA ASP A 148 -1.92 -1.53 -20.88
C ASP A 148 -2.44 -1.94 -19.50
N PHE A 149 -3.17 -1.06 -18.86
CA PHE A 149 -3.73 -1.29 -17.53
C PHE A 149 -4.96 -2.20 -17.51
N THR A 150 -5.49 -2.58 -18.68
CA THR A 150 -6.62 -3.51 -18.77
C THR A 150 -6.18 -4.96 -18.91
N ASN A 151 -4.90 -5.20 -19.20
CA ASN A 151 -4.33 -6.50 -19.47
C ASN A 151 -3.94 -7.21 -18.17
N ASP A 152 -4.64 -8.30 -17.87
CA ASP A 152 -4.41 -9.13 -16.69
C ASP A 152 -3.68 -10.45 -16.98
N SER A 153 -3.12 -10.60 -18.19
CA SER A 153 -2.48 -11.85 -18.65
C SER A 153 -1.29 -12.28 -17.77
N LEU A 154 -0.61 -11.36 -17.10
CA LEU A 154 0.44 -11.65 -16.12
C LEU A 154 -0.14 -11.83 -14.72
N THR A 155 -1.03 -10.93 -14.32
CA THR A 155 -1.72 -10.95 -13.03
C THR A 155 -2.76 -9.83 -12.96
N GLN A 156 -3.81 -10.01 -12.16
CA GLN A 156 -4.75 -8.94 -11.80
C GLN A 156 -4.19 -8.00 -10.72
N ASN A 157 -2.99 -8.28 -10.20
CA ASN A 157 -2.32 -7.49 -9.17
C ASN A 157 -1.16 -6.68 -9.76
N THR A 158 -1.42 -5.96 -10.86
CA THR A 158 -0.46 -5.02 -11.43
C THR A 158 -0.23 -3.84 -10.49
N ARG A 159 1.00 -3.35 -10.37
CA ARG A 159 1.36 -2.27 -9.44
C ARG A 159 2.19 -1.19 -10.09
N GLY A 160 2.05 0.03 -9.53
CA GLY A 160 2.94 1.15 -9.79
C GLY A 160 3.54 1.66 -8.49
N SER A 161 4.86 1.73 -8.45
CA SER A 161 5.60 2.30 -7.32
C SER A 161 6.17 3.66 -7.73
N TYR A 162 5.87 4.70 -6.97
CA TYR A 162 6.34 6.05 -7.21
C TYR A 162 6.60 6.80 -5.91
N PRO A 163 7.53 7.79 -5.91
CA PRO A 163 7.79 8.61 -4.73
C PRO A 163 6.54 9.39 -4.31
N ILE A 164 6.34 9.61 -3.01
CA ILE A 164 5.19 10.39 -2.51
C ILE A 164 5.25 11.85 -3.01
N GLU A 165 6.44 12.34 -3.35
CA GLU A 165 6.67 13.65 -3.94
C GLU A 165 5.99 13.83 -5.29
N SER A 166 5.65 12.74 -5.98
CA SER A 166 4.89 12.76 -7.23
C SER A 166 3.44 13.20 -7.05
N ILE A 167 2.94 13.22 -5.83
CA ILE A 167 1.60 13.73 -5.49
C ILE A 167 1.71 15.20 -5.11
N GLU A 168 1.08 16.08 -5.89
CA GLU A 168 1.14 17.53 -5.67
C GLU A 168 0.45 17.95 -4.38
N ASN A 169 -0.78 17.47 -4.15
CA ASN A 169 -1.56 17.80 -2.96
C ASN A 169 -1.24 16.87 -1.79
N ARG A 170 -0.07 17.06 -1.17
CA ARG A 170 0.39 16.29 -0.01
C ARG A 170 0.94 17.20 1.09
N THR A 171 1.02 16.70 2.32
CA THR A 171 1.73 17.38 3.39
C THR A 171 3.24 17.36 3.13
N SER A 172 3.93 18.45 3.45
CA SER A 172 5.36 18.59 3.14
C SER A 172 6.25 17.64 3.95
N ASN A 173 5.80 17.25 5.14
CA ASN A 173 6.55 16.43 6.10
C ASN A 173 5.92 15.04 6.33
N SER A 174 4.90 14.67 5.54
CA SER A 174 4.15 13.41 5.71
C SER A 174 3.58 13.22 7.13
N MET A 175 3.18 14.31 7.77
CA MET A 175 2.60 14.32 9.12
C MET A 175 1.33 15.18 9.16
N ALA A 176 0.46 14.86 10.12
CA ALA A 176 -0.72 15.66 10.45
C ALA A 176 -1.05 15.52 11.94
N GLY A 177 -1.85 16.42 12.47
CA GLY A 177 -2.29 16.35 13.86
C GLY A 177 -3.16 15.13 14.15
N ASN A 178 -3.60 15.00 15.40
CA ASN A 178 -4.45 13.88 15.83
C ASN A 178 -5.72 13.79 15.01
N PRO A 179 -6.09 12.59 14.52
CA PRO A 179 -7.26 12.41 13.68
C PRO A 179 -8.54 12.68 14.46
N LYS A 180 -9.45 13.43 13.84
CA LYS A 180 -10.79 13.68 14.35
C LYS A 180 -11.85 12.79 13.67
N ASN A 181 -11.49 12.21 12.53
CA ASN A 181 -12.39 11.38 11.76
C ASN A 181 -11.70 10.04 11.45
N VAL A 182 -12.43 8.95 11.69
CA VAL A 182 -12.02 7.61 11.33
C VAL A 182 -13.14 7.00 10.48
N VAL A 183 -12.80 6.65 9.25
CA VAL A 183 -13.72 6.09 8.27
C VAL A 183 -13.36 4.63 8.03
N PHE A 184 -14.35 3.75 8.16
CA PHE A 184 -14.22 2.34 7.81
C PHE A 184 -14.95 2.08 6.50
N LEU A 185 -14.19 1.69 5.47
CA LEU A 185 -14.71 1.34 4.17
C LEU A 185 -14.96 -0.16 4.12
N THR A 186 -16.22 -0.53 4.14
CA THR A 186 -16.66 -1.91 4.05
C THR A 186 -17.61 -2.06 2.87
N CYS A 187 -17.60 -3.23 2.23
CA CYS A 187 -18.69 -3.64 1.36
C CYS A 187 -19.80 -4.19 2.26
N ASP A 188 -20.72 -3.32 2.66
CA ASP A 188 -21.90 -3.76 3.40
C ASP A 188 -23.03 -4.05 2.40
N CYS A 189 -23.08 -5.26 1.88
CA CYS A 189 -24.35 -5.81 1.46
C CYS A 189 -24.79 -6.84 2.50
N LEU A 190 -26.06 -6.86 2.84
CA LEU A 190 -26.74 -7.78 3.77
C LEU A 190 -26.41 -9.28 3.52
N LEU A 191 -25.83 -9.59 2.37
CA LEU A 191 -25.32 -10.92 1.99
C LEU A 191 -23.87 -11.17 2.43
N TYR A 192 -23.13 -10.13 2.86
CA TYR A 192 -21.70 -10.22 3.15
C TYR A 192 -21.36 -10.46 4.62
N THR A 193 -22.28 -10.23 5.53
CA THR A 193 -22.08 -10.45 6.95
C THR A 193 -21.96 -11.92 7.33
N SER A 194 -22.41 -12.84 6.47
CA SER A 194 -22.22 -14.28 6.64
C SER A 194 -20.94 -14.82 6.02
N ASP A 195 -20.40 -14.15 4.97
CA ASP A 195 -19.25 -14.65 4.21
C ASP A 195 -17.90 -14.11 4.71
N ALA A 196 -17.86 -13.00 5.44
CA ALA A 196 -16.63 -12.45 5.97
C ALA A 196 -15.94 -13.37 6.99
N ALA A 197 -16.67 -14.33 7.56
CA ALA A 197 -16.13 -15.34 8.47
C ALA A 197 -15.62 -16.60 7.74
N ASP A 198 -16.01 -16.84 6.48
CA ASP A 198 -15.68 -18.03 5.70
C ASP A 198 -14.43 -17.87 4.82
N GLU A 199 -13.93 -16.65 4.59
CA GLU A 199 -12.71 -16.42 3.79
C GLU A 199 -11.40 -16.81 4.51
N THR A 200 -11.45 -17.19 5.77
CA THR A 200 -10.29 -17.70 6.52
C THR A 200 -10.01 -19.20 6.29
N GLY A 201 -10.73 -19.85 5.38
CA GLY A 201 -10.70 -21.30 5.19
C GLY A 201 -10.39 -21.80 3.77
N ARG A 202 -9.78 -21.00 2.88
CA ARG A 202 -9.33 -21.51 1.56
C ARG A 202 -7.93 -21.06 1.20
#